data_b81cb659bf72560f557e23b391676a49
#
_entry.id   b81cb659bf72560f557e23b391676a49
#
_cell.length_a   1.000
_cell.length_b   1.000
_cell.length_c   1.000
_cell.angle_alpha   90.00
_cell.angle_beta   90.00
_cell.angle_gamma   90.00
#
_symmetry.space_group_name_H-M   'P 1'
#
loop_
_entity.id
_entity.type
_entity.pdbx_description
1 polymer ?
#
loop_
_entity_poly.entity_id
_entity_poly.type
_entity_poly.pdbx_seq_one_letter_code
_entity_poly.pdbx_strand_id
1 'polypeptide(L)'
;MTEMEKLIKLLQEEKIPFETTECWGATQVCYPSSNGRVCDAVCHSFSYGHERGLLEIMGLVDEEEIEDGVEGYLTAEDVFERIKNHFYS
;
A
#
# COMPACT_ATOMS: atom_id res chain seq x y z
N MET A 1 -2.62 1.91 -16.66
CA MET A 1 -3.03 2.10 -15.24
C MET A 1 -1.84 1.75 -14.36
N THR A 2 -1.46 2.65 -13.46
CA THR A 2 -0.36 2.39 -12.53
C THR A 2 -0.79 1.39 -11.45
N GLU A 3 0.18 0.82 -10.74
CA GLU A 3 -0.12 -0.08 -9.62
C GLU A 3 -0.91 0.65 -8.52
N MET A 4 -0.59 1.92 -8.27
CA MET A 4 -1.33 2.72 -7.29
C MET A 4 -2.79 2.91 -7.71
N GLU A 5 -3.02 3.22 -8.98
CA GLU A 5 -4.39 3.35 -9.51
C GLU A 5 -5.18 2.04 -9.42
N LYS A 6 -4.51 0.91 -9.71
CA LYS A 6 -5.11 -0.41 -9.57
C LYS A 6 -5.48 -0.70 -8.11
N LEU A 7 -4.60 -0.38 -7.18
CA LEU A 7 -4.85 -0.60 -5.76
C LEU A 7 -6.07 0.19 -5.28
N ILE A 8 -6.13 1.47 -5.64
CA ILE A 8 -7.26 2.33 -5.28
C ILE A 8 -8.56 1.74 -5.81
N LYS A 9 -8.55 1.31 -7.08
CA LYS A 9 -9.73 0.72 -7.70
C LYS A 9 -10.17 -0.57 -6.99
N LEU A 10 -9.23 -1.45 -6.66
CA LEU A 10 -9.51 -2.69 -5.95
C LEU A 10 -10.14 -2.42 -4.59
N LEU A 11 -9.59 -1.46 -3.84
CA LEU A 11 -10.12 -1.11 -2.53
C LEU A 11 -11.53 -0.51 -2.62
N GLN A 12 -11.78 0.33 -3.64
CA GLN A 12 -13.10 0.92 -3.87
C GLN A 12 -14.12 -0.15 -4.24
N GLU A 13 -13.77 -1.07 -5.11
CA GLU A 13 -14.67 -2.14 -5.54
C GLU A 13 -15.03 -3.08 -4.40
N GLU A 14 -14.09 -3.34 -3.51
CA GLU A 14 -14.30 -4.20 -2.34
C GLU A 14 -14.91 -3.44 -1.16
N LYS A 15 -15.07 -2.12 -1.27
CA LYS A 15 -15.61 -1.24 -0.23
C LYS A 15 -14.80 -1.29 1.07
N ILE A 16 -13.50 -1.42 0.95
CA ILE A 16 -12.56 -1.38 2.07
C ILE A 16 -12.22 0.09 2.34
N PRO A 17 -12.29 0.56 3.58
CA PRO A 17 -12.00 1.96 3.89
C PRO A 17 -10.54 2.30 3.70
N PHE A 18 -10.26 3.46 3.11
CA PHE A 18 -8.92 3.99 2.97
C PHE A 18 -8.99 5.50 2.74
N GLU A 19 -7.87 6.17 2.94
CA GLU A 19 -7.72 7.57 2.59
C GLU A 19 -6.46 7.73 1.75
N THR A 20 -6.44 8.79 0.93
CA THR A 20 -5.25 9.13 0.16
C THR A 20 -4.64 10.41 0.67
N THR A 21 -3.31 10.46 0.68
CA THR A 21 -2.54 11.66 1.03
C THR A 21 -1.45 11.82 -0.02
N GLU A 22 -0.65 12.88 0.12
CA GLU A 22 0.51 13.09 -0.75
C GLU A 22 1.78 12.82 0.03
N CYS A 23 2.72 12.08 -0.58
CA CYS A 23 4.00 11.74 0.00
C CYS A 23 5.07 11.89 -1.07
N TRP A 24 5.99 12.82 -0.90
CA TRP A 24 7.06 13.09 -1.88
C TRP A 24 6.53 13.33 -3.30
N GLY A 25 5.42 14.08 -3.40
CA GLY A 25 4.80 14.39 -4.69
C GLY A 25 3.98 13.27 -5.32
N ALA A 26 3.83 12.14 -4.64
CA ALA A 26 3.08 10.99 -5.13
C ALA A 26 1.90 10.68 -4.20
N THR A 27 0.91 9.98 -4.72
CA THR A 27 -0.24 9.54 -3.94
C THR A 27 0.17 8.44 -2.96
N GLN A 28 -0.24 8.58 -1.71
CA GLN A 28 -0.08 7.57 -0.68
C GLN A 28 -1.47 7.07 -0.27
N VAL A 29 -1.63 5.75 -0.23
CA VAL A 29 -2.86 5.13 0.28
C VAL A 29 -2.64 4.78 1.75
N CYS A 30 -3.55 5.23 2.61
CA CYS A 30 -3.52 4.95 4.05
C CYS A 30 -4.74 4.11 4.42
N TYR A 31 -4.54 2.94 4.96
CA TYR A 31 -5.59 2.00 5.34
C TYR A 31 -5.59 1.83 6.86
N PRO A 32 -6.72 1.94 7.52
CA PRO A 32 -8.04 2.33 7.02
C PRO A 32 -8.22 3.83 6.88
N SER A 33 -7.36 4.64 7.48
CA SER A 33 -7.41 6.11 7.43
C SER A 33 -6.02 6.70 7.65
N SER A 34 -5.88 8.00 7.38
CA SER A 34 -4.59 8.68 7.57
C SER A 34 -4.23 8.84 9.05
N ASN A 35 -5.21 8.88 9.94
CA ASN A 35 -5.00 9.05 11.38
C ASN A 35 -4.90 7.73 12.15
N GLY A 36 -5.35 6.64 11.57
CA GLY A 36 -5.33 5.33 12.22
C GLY A 36 -4.76 4.28 11.29
N ARG A 37 -3.54 4.49 10.83
CA ARG A 37 -2.93 3.62 9.82
C ARG A 37 -2.55 2.27 10.37
N VAL A 38 -3.07 1.23 9.75
CA VAL A 38 -2.61 -0.14 9.90
C VAL A 38 -1.54 -0.42 8.84
N CYS A 39 -1.71 0.19 7.66
CA CYS A 39 -0.80 0.02 6.53
C CYS A 39 -0.87 1.26 5.65
N ASP A 40 0.25 1.65 5.06
CA ASP A 40 0.24 2.61 3.97
C ASP A 40 1.01 2.07 2.77
N ALA A 41 0.68 2.57 1.57
CA ALA A 41 1.30 2.13 0.33
C ALA A 41 1.74 3.35 -0.47
N VAL A 42 2.95 3.32 -0.99
CA VAL A 42 3.53 4.42 -1.77
C VAL A 42 4.28 3.89 -3.00
N CYS A 43 4.42 4.77 -3.99
CA CYS A 43 5.33 4.59 -5.11
C CYS A 43 5.91 5.97 -5.42
N HIS A 44 7.01 6.32 -4.78
CA HIS A 44 7.68 7.62 -4.97
C HIS A 44 9.18 7.41 -5.18
N SER A 45 9.91 8.49 -5.48
CA SER A 45 11.31 8.38 -5.92
C SER A 45 12.26 7.74 -4.89
N PHE A 46 11.85 7.61 -3.64
CA PHE A 46 12.67 7.00 -2.59
C PHE A 46 12.12 5.65 -2.11
N SER A 47 11.00 5.17 -2.69
CA SER A 47 10.41 3.90 -2.25
C SER A 47 11.05 2.72 -2.97
N TYR A 48 11.09 1.58 -2.28
CA TYR A 48 11.61 0.35 -2.87
C TYR A 48 10.66 -0.16 -3.94
N GLY A 49 11.17 -0.31 -5.15
CA GLY A 49 10.40 -0.81 -6.29
C GLY A 49 9.88 0.29 -7.21
N HIS A 50 10.08 1.59 -6.86
CA HIS A 50 9.53 2.68 -7.66
C HIS A 50 10.05 2.68 -9.11
N GLU A 51 11.28 2.26 -9.33
CA GLU A 51 11.89 2.21 -10.67
C GLU A 51 11.19 1.22 -11.60
N ARG A 52 10.41 0.31 -11.04
CA ARG A 52 9.59 -0.65 -11.78
C ARG A 52 8.10 -0.33 -11.67
N GLY A 53 7.74 0.81 -11.07
CA GLY A 53 6.35 1.16 -10.82
C GLY A 53 5.68 0.31 -9.77
N LEU A 54 6.46 -0.41 -8.94
CA LEU A 54 5.94 -1.29 -7.90
C LEU A 54 5.77 -0.53 -6.59
N LEU A 55 4.95 -1.09 -5.70
CA LEU A 55 4.56 -0.44 -4.46
C LEU A 55 5.44 -0.85 -3.29
N GLU A 56 5.58 0.07 -2.34
CA GLU A 56 6.20 -0.18 -1.05
C GLU A 56 5.14 0.02 0.03
N ILE A 57 5.09 -0.87 1.00
CA ILE A 57 4.18 -0.74 2.13
C ILE A 57 4.93 -0.63 3.45
N MET A 58 4.33 0.07 4.40
CA MET A 58 4.71 0.07 5.80
C MET A 58 3.50 -0.47 6.57
N GLY A 59 3.73 -1.49 7.41
CA GLY A 59 2.65 -2.25 8.04
C GLY A 59 2.14 -3.39 7.14
N LEU A 60 1.58 -4.41 7.74
CA LEU A 60 1.09 -5.62 7.08
C LEU A 60 2.15 -6.31 6.22
N VAL A 61 3.40 -6.19 6.62
CA VAL A 61 4.53 -6.80 5.95
C VAL A 61 4.69 -8.25 6.40
N ASP A 62 5.39 -9.05 5.61
CA ASP A 62 5.70 -10.43 5.98
C ASP A 62 6.81 -10.43 7.02
N GLU A 63 6.57 -11.03 8.18
CA GLU A 63 7.51 -11.02 9.32
C GLU A 63 8.88 -11.60 9.00
N GLU A 64 8.97 -12.51 8.05
CA GLU A 64 10.24 -13.14 7.67
C GLU A 64 11.18 -12.19 6.92
N GLU A 65 10.68 -11.09 6.39
CA GLU A 65 11.43 -10.17 5.55
C GLU A 65 11.71 -8.82 6.21
N ILE A 66 11.29 -8.65 7.49
CA ILE A 66 11.26 -7.31 8.07
C ILE A 66 12.39 -7.08 9.06
N GLU A 67 13.23 -6.11 8.73
CA GLU A 67 14.10 -5.48 9.72
C GLU A 67 13.54 -4.11 10.14
N ASP A 68 12.83 -3.42 9.23
CA ASP A 68 12.38 -2.03 9.44
C ASP A 68 10.87 -1.81 9.29
N GLY A 69 10.09 -2.87 9.07
CA GLY A 69 8.66 -2.76 8.89
C GLY A 69 8.21 -2.26 7.53
N VAL A 70 9.11 -2.27 6.55
CA VAL A 70 8.87 -1.79 5.19
C VAL A 70 9.14 -2.91 4.19
N GLU A 71 8.23 -3.09 3.25
CA GLU A 71 8.41 -4.08 2.19
C GLU A 71 8.10 -3.45 0.83
N GLY A 72 9.01 -3.61 -0.13
CA GLY A 72 8.87 -3.03 -1.47
C GLY A 72 8.64 -4.07 -2.55
N TYR A 73 8.65 -3.61 -3.80
CA TYR A 73 8.51 -4.44 -5.00
C TYR A 73 7.21 -5.22 -5.04
N LEU A 74 6.12 -4.61 -4.57
CA LEU A 74 4.81 -5.25 -4.51
C LEU A 74 3.89 -4.76 -5.62
N THR A 75 3.07 -5.66 -6.14
CA THR A 75 2.00 -5.28 -7.08
C THR A 75 0.80 -4.77 -6.31
N ALA A 76 -0.15 -4.15 -7.02
CA ALA A 76 -1.41 -3.73 -6.43
C ALA A 76 -2.14 -4.91 -5.81
N GLU A 77 -2.14 -6.05 -6.50
CA GLU A 77 -2.79 -7.27 -6.02
C GLU A 77 -2.15 -7.78 -4.73
N ASP A 78 -0.82 -7.73 -4.63
CA ASP A 78 -0.11 -8.14 -3.41
C ASP A 78 -0.54 -7.29 -2.20
N VAL A 79 -0.55 -5.97 -2.38
CA VAL A 79 -0.93 -5.03 -1.31
C VAL A 79 -2.42 -5.20 -0.97
N PHE A 80 -3.26 -5.30 -1.99
CA PHE A 80 -4.70 -5.49 -1.82
C PHE A 80 -5.00 -6.75 -1.01
N GLU A 81 -4.32 -7.86 -1.33
CA GLU A 81 -4.51 -9.12 -0.61
C GLU A 81 -4.22 -8.97 0.89
N ARG A 82 -3.15 -8.29 1.23
CA ARG A 82 -2.77 -8.06 2.62
C ARG A 82 -3.79 -7.22 3.36
N ILE A 83 -4.25 -6.15 2.74
CA ILE A 83 -5.26 -5.26 3.30
C ILE A 83 -6.58 -6.00 3.46
N LYS A 84 -7.00 -6.72 2.42
CA LYS A 84 -8.25 -7.49 2.43
C LYS A 84 -8.26 -8.55 3.52
N ASN A 85 -7.18 -9.29 3.65
CA ASN A 85 -7.06 -10.32 4.68
C ASN A 85 -7.16 -9.72 6.08
N HIS A 86 -6.55 -8.57 6.31
CA HIS A 86 -6.67 -7.86 7.58
C HIS A 86 -8.10 -7.37 7.82
N PHE A 87 -8.72 -6.79 6.79
CA PHE A 87 -10.05 -6.20 6.90
C PHE A 87 -11.10 -7.26 7.25
N TYR A 88 -10.99 -8.45 6.69
CA TYR A 88 -11.93 -9.55 6.92
C TYR A 88 -11.51 -10.52 8.02
N SER A 89 -10.41 -10.25 8.70
CA SER A 89 -9.96 -11.13 9.78
C SER A 89 -10.77 -10.93 11.08
#